data_b2db21997260de08de7a95b2a7f0e1b1
#
_entry.id   b2db21997260de08de7a95b2a7f0e1b1
#
_cell.length_a   1.000
_cell.length_b   1.000
_cell.length_c   1.000
_cell.angle_alpha   90.00
_cell.angle_beta   90.00
_cell.angle_gamma   90.00
#
_symmetry.space_group_name_H-M   'P 1'
#
loop_
_entity.id
_entity.type
_entity.pdbx_description
1 polymer ?
#
loop_
_entity_poly.entity_id
_entity_poly.type
_entity_poly.pdbx_seq_one_letter_code
_entity_poly.pdbx_strand_id
1 'polypeptide(L)'
;MLFRSYTLDQNAAATGIIVSINGTLQQPNTAYIVSGGNQITFAEVPATTDIIEVRFIASSVVLEENSAIVTAGNITFGTSATVVDSFDKDTYKSAKYTISATAANGDTQITDVYLVHNGSTSSIAVGSNAFAGAANVATYSTAVSGSSIQLKATAANAGAKLRLHKLYFTF
;
A
#
# COMPACT_ATOMS: atom_id res chain seq x y z
N MET A 1 -22.79 14.18 -34.60
CA MET A 1 -23.12 13.11 -33.64
C MET A 1 -22.76 13.63 -32.28
N LEU A 2 -23.70 13.67 -31.34
CA LEU A 2 -23.45 14.15 -29.95
C LEU A 2 -23.05 12.96 -29.08
N PHE A 3 -21.99 13.08 -28.32
CA PHE A 3 -21.51 12.03 -27.44
C PHE A 3 -21.90 12.35 -26.00
N ARG A 4 -22.37 11.35 -25.29
CA ARG A 4 -22.69 11.44 -23.87
C ARG A 4 -21.50 11.04 -22.98
N SER A 5 -20.58 10.24 -23.52
CA SER A 5 -19.46 9.68 -22.78
C SER A 5 -18.12 10.15 -23.34
N TYR A 6 -17.20 10.47 -22.45
CA TYR A 6 -15.84 10.94 -22.75
C TYR A 6 -14.84 10.20 -21.87
N THR A 7 -13.63 10.03 -22.38
CA THR A 7 -12.52 9.43 -21.61
C THR A 7 -11.80 10.52 -20.82
N LEU A 8 -11.58 10.28 -19.55
CA LEU A 8 -10.77 11.11 -18.67
C LEU A 8 -9.28 10.78 -18.87
N ASP A 9 -8.42 11.76 -18.73
CA ASP A 9 -6.95 11.59 -18.81
C ASP A 9 -6.37 10.80 -17.64
N GLN A 10 -7.11 10.72 -16.53
CA GLN A 10 -6.71 10.02 -15.31
C GLN A 10 -7.89 9.24 -14.74
N ASN A 11 -7.59 8.17 -14.00
CA ASN A 11 -8.61 7.44 -13.26
C ASN A 11 -9.14 8.28 -12.09
N ALA A 12 -10.46 8.34 -11.95
CA ALA A 12 -11.13 9.04 -10.88
C ALA A 12 -12.46 8.40 -10.52
N ALA A 13 -12.94 8.65 -9.30
CA ALA A 13 -14.34 8.45 -8.95
C ALA A 13 -15.15 9.71 -9.30
N ALA A 14 -16.46 9.60 -9.51
CA ALA A 14 -17.32 10.76 -9.80
C ALA A 14 -17.22 11.86 -8.72
N THR A 15 -17.00 11.48 -7.46
CA THR A 15 -16.79 12.41 -6.34
C THR A 15 -15.36 12.93 -6.21
N GLY A 16 -14.42 12.39 -6.98
CA GLY A 16 -13.01 12.79 -7.00
C GLY A 16 -12.70 13.87 -8.06
N ILE A 17 -13.71 14.32 -8.79
CA ILE A 17 -13.58 15.38 -9.82
C ILE A 17 -14.63 16.46 -9.63
N ILE A 18 -14.29 17.68 -10.08
CA ILE A 18 -15.24 18.78 -10.28
C ILE A 18 -15.49 18.87 -11.78
N VAL A 19 -16.75 18.81 -12.16
CA VAL A 19 -17.15 18.97 -13.57
C VAL A 19 -18.00 20.23 -13.71
N SER A 20 -17.70 21.03 -14.71
CA SER A 20 -18.56 22.14 -15.11
C SER A 20 -18.89 22.09 -16.61
N ILE A 21 -20.08 22.57 -16.96
CA ILE A 21 -20.49 22.80 -18.34
C ILE A 21 -20.79 24.31 -18.45
N ASN A 22 -20.08 24.99 -19.33
CA ASN A 22 -20.17 26.46 -19.51
C ASN A 22 -20.01 27.22 -18.18
N GLY A 23 -19.14 26.73 -17.28
CA GLY A 23 -18.90 27.30 -15.96
C GLY A 23 -19.93 26.90 -14.89
N THR A 24 -21.00 26.18 -15.25
CA THR A 24 -22.00 25.69 -14.28
C THR A 24 -21.58 24.33 -13.74
N LEU A 25 -21.42 24.21 -12.41
CA LEU A 25 -21.03 22.98 -11.73
C LEU A 25 -22.10 21.88 -11.91
N GLN A 26 -21.63 20.67 -12.19
CA GLN A 26 -22.44 19.48 -12.35
C GLN A 26 -22.38 18.60 -11.10
N GLN A 27 -23.54 18.08 -10.69
CA GLN A 27 -23.64 17.24 -9.49
C GLN A 27 -23.18 15.80 -9.77
N PRO A 28 -22.17 15.27 -9.03
CA PRO A 28 -21.73 13.88 -9.15
C PRO A 28 -22.87 12.89 -8.90
N ASN A 29 -22.86 11.80 -9.63
CA ASN A 29 -23.84 10.70 -9.56
C ASN A 29 -25.30 11.10 -9.90
N THR A 30 -25.54 12.37 -10.25
CA THR A 30 -26.85 12.86 -10.71
C THR A 30 -26.75 13.40 -12.15
N ALA A 31 -25.89 14.39 -12.39
CA ALA A 31 -25.67 14.97 -13.71
C ALA A 31 -24.65 14.17 -14.56
N TYR A 32 -23.77 13.45 -13.90
CA TYR A 32 -22.80 12.55 -14.55
C TYR A 32 -22.39 11.40 -13.62
N ILE A 33 -21.91 10.31 -14.22
CA ILE A 33 -21.26 9.18 -13.53
C ILE A 33 -19.87 8.95 -14.11
N VAL A 34 -19.00 8.28 -13.34
CA VAL A 34 -17.72 7.76 -13.84
C VAL A 34 -17.73 6.25 -13.72
N SER A 35 -17.47 5.55 -14.81
CA SER A 35 -17.40 4.09 -14.89
C SER A 35 -16.02 3.63 -15.37
N GLY A 36 -15.60 2.43 -14.97
CA GLY A 36 -14.28 1.90 -15.33
C GLY A 36 -13.09 2.75 -14.88
N GLY A 37 -13.33 3.71 -13.99
CA GLY A 37 -12.32 4.63 -13.47
C GLY A 37 -12.01 5.83 -14.35
N ASN A 38 -12.23 5.75 -15.66
CA ASN A 38 -11.83 6.83 -16.59
C ASN A 38 -12.88 7.21 -17.64
N GLN A 39 -14.08 6.66 -17.59
CA GLN A 39 -15.13 7.03 -18.51
C GLN A 39 -16.20 7.86 -17.80
N ILE A 40 -16.28 9.16 -18.12
CA ILE A 40 -17.36 10.02 -17.66
C ILE A 40 -18.55 9.92 -18.65
N THR A 41 -19.74 9.76 -18.08
CA THR A 41 -21.00 9.73 -18.85
C THR A 41 -21.98 10.72 -18.25
N PHE A 42 -22.46 11.64 -19.05
CA PHE A 42 -23.45 12.64 -18.63
C PHE A 42 -24.88 12.08 -18.71
N ALA A 43 -25.73 12.50 -17.76
CA ALA A 43 -27.15 12.16 -17.76
C ALA A 43 -27.86 12.76 -18.98
N GLU A 44 -27.54 14.00 -19.34
CA GLU A 44 -27.98 14.66 -20.55
C GLU A 44 -26.81 14.86 -21.52
N VAL A 45 -27.07 14.79 -22.81
CA VAL A 45 -26.03 14.94 -23.84
C VAL A 45 -25.63 16.45 -23.91
N PRO A 46 -24.38 16.82 -23.64
CA PRO A 46 -23.92 18.20 -23.82
C PRO A 46 -24.06 18.62 -25.30
N ALA A 47 -24.37 19.89 -25.52
CA ALA A 47 -24.42 20.45 -26.87
C ALA A 47 -23.02 20.54 -27.49
N THR A 48 -22.93 20.59 -28.82
CA THR A 48 -21.63 20.68 -29.51
C THR A 48 -20.88 22.00 -29.25
N THR A 49 -21.58 23.01 -28.74
CA THR A 49 -21.04 24.32 -28.38
C THR A 49 -20.68 24.43 -26.91
N ASP A 50 -21.01 23.38 -26.11
CA ASP A 50 -20.74 23.41 -24.68
C ASP A 50 -19.25 23.20 -24.39
N ILE A 51 -18.76 23.97 -23.44
CA ILE A 51 -17.40 23.80 -22.89
C ILE A 51 -17.51 22.96 -21.64
N ILE A 52 -16.95 21.73 -21.72
CA ILE A 52 -16.87 20.81 -20.59
C ILE A 52 -15.49 20.96 -19.96
N GLU A 53 -15.45 21.28 -18.67
CA GLU A 53 -14.22 21.38 -17.91
C GLU A 53 -14.24 20.33 -16.78
N VAL A 54 -13.18 19.54 -16.66
CA VAL A 54 -13.01 18.54 -15.61
C VAL A 54 -11.76 18.88 -14.83
N ARG A 55 -11.89 19.02 -13.51
CA ARG A 55 -10.80 19.25 -12.58
C ARG A 55 -10.73 18.10 -11.60
N PHE A 56 -9.56 17.48 -11.49
CA PHE A 56 -9.31 16.45 -10.49
C PHE A 56 -9.03 17.08 -9.14
N ILE A 57 -9.83 16.78 -8.10
CA ILE A 57 -9.74 17.44 -6.78
C ILE A 57 -8.66 16.80 -5.91
N ALA A 58 -8.47 15.52 -6.05
CA ALA A 58 -7.42 14.78 -5.41
C ALA A 58 -7.03 13.62 -6.29
N SER A 59 -5.86 13.61 -6.78
CA SER A 59 -5.11 12.39 -6.72
C SER A 59 -4.68 12.25 -5.27
N SER A 60 -5.04 11.17 -4.58
CA SER A 60 -4.09 10.63 -3.67
C SER A 60 -2.84 10.47 -4.54
N VAL A 61 -1.87 11.33 -4.34
CA VAL A 61 -0.54 11.08 -4.87
C VAL A 61 -0.17 9.75 -4.21
N VAL A 62 -0.37 8.66 -4.94
CA VAL A 62 0.43 7.49 -4.70
C VAL A 62 1.83 8.06 -4.91
N LEU A 63 2.58 8.21 -3.85
CA LEU A 63 4.00 8.47 -3.94
C LEU A 63 4.61 7.21 -4.55
N GLU A 64 4.31 6.99 -5.83
CA GLU A 64 5.01 6.07 -6.67
C GLU A 64 6.29 6.76 -7.10
N GLU A 65 7.21 6.82 -6.19
CA GLU A 65 8.62 6.85 -6.57
C GLU A 65 9.42 6.48 -5.34
N ASN A 66 9.93 5.25 -5.36
CA ASN A 66 11.03 4.75 -4.55
C ASN A 66 10.75 4.46 -3.07
N SER A 67 9.54 4.67 -2.55
CA SER A 67 9.20 4.14 -1.24
C SER A 67 7.70 3.89 -1.09
N ALA A 68 7.32 2.64 -0.93
CA ALA A 68 5.94 2.28 -0.60
C ALA A 68 5.80 2.12 0.91
N ILE A 69 5.02 2.98 1.55
CA ILE A 69 4.58 2.76 2.93
C ILE A 69 3.33 1.88 2.87
N VAL A 70 3.48 0.61 3.19
CA VAL A 70 2.37 -0.34 3.20
C VAL A 70 2.20 -0.89 4.61
N THR A 71 0.96 -0.96 5.07
CA THR A 71 0.61 -1.64 6.32
C THR A 71 -0.01 -2.99 5.99
N ALA A 72 0.70 -4.09 6.25
CA ALA A 72 0.12 -5.42 6.22
C ALA A 72 -0.41 -5.77 7.62
N GLY A 73 -1.67 -6.21 7.68
CA GLY A 73 -2.35 -6.47 8.95
C GLY A 73 -2.50 -7.94 9.29
N ASN A 74 -2.45 -8.26 10.59
CA ASN A 74 -2.85 -9.53 11.18
C ASN A 74 -2.27 -10.80 10.52
N ILE A 75 -0.96 -10.82 10.31
CA ILE A 75 -0.26 -12.01 9.85
C ILE A 75 -0.10 -12.94 11.04
N THR A 76 -0.67 -14.14 10.96
CA THR A 76 -0.44 -15.19 11.97
C THR A 76 0.86 -15.93 11.65
N PHE A 77 1.71 -16.13 12.63
CA PHE A 77 2.98 -16.85 12.49
C PHE A 77 3.23 -17.75 13.70
N GLY A 78 4.07 -18.73 13.50
CA GLY A 78 4.33 -19.79 14.47
C GLY A 78 5.76 -19.82 15.00
N THR A 79 6.07 -20.88 15.73
CA THR A 79 7.40 -21.13 16.31
C THR A 79 8.45 -21.58 15.28
N SER A 80 8.07 -21.77 14.03
CA SER A 80 8.99 -21.96 12.91
C SER A 80 9.10 -20.67 12.10
N ALA A 81 10.27 -20.42 11.49
CA ALA A 81 10.51 -19.24 10.68
C ALA A 81 9.51 -19.16 9.50
N THR A 82 8.58 -18.24 9.59
CA THR A 82 7.49 -18.00 8.62
C THR A 82 7.78 -16.75 7.82
N VAL A 83 7.62 -16.80 6.49
CA VAL A 83 7.73 -15.61 5.63
C VAL A 83 6.55 -14.67 5.95
N VAL A 84 6.86 -13.46 6.40
CA VAL A 84 5.87 -12.45 6.77
C VAL A 84 5.82 -11.30 5.77
N ASP A 85 6.87 -11.15 4.97
CA ASP A 85 6.92 -10.24 3.85
C ASP A 85 7.97 -10.67 2.83
N SER A 86 7.81 -10.25 1.57
CA SER A 86 8.81 -10.44 0.52
C SER A 86 8.74 -9.33 -0.51
N PHE A 87 9.87 -8.99 -1.11
CA PHE A 87 9.96 -8.03 -2.19
C PHE A 87 10.93 -8.52 -3.27
N ASP A 88 10.78 -7.98 -4.47
CA ASP A 88 11.63 -8.29 -5.62
C ASP A 88 13.03 -7.69 -5.43
N LYS A 89 14.07 -8.52 -5.58
CA LYS A 89 15.47 -8.13 -5.36
C LYS A 89 16.04 -7.22 -6.44
N ASP A 90 15.43 -7.20 -7.63
CA ASP A 90 15.92 -6.41 -8.74
C ASP A 90 15.29 -5.01 -8.73
N THR A 91 14.11 -4.89 -8.10
CA THR A 91 13.39 -3.62 -7.93
C THR A 91 13.86 -2.86 -6.69
N TYR A 92 13.98 -3.52 -5.54
CA TYR A 92 14.30 -2.86 -4.26
C TYR A 92 15.62 -3.40 -3.71
N LYS A 93 16.42 -2.54 -3.09
CA LYS A 93 17.74 -2.90 -2.53
C LYS A 93 17.74 -2.97 -1.01
N SER A 94 16.80 -2.34 -0.38
CA SER A 94 16.65 -2.39 1.08
C SER A 94 15.22 -2.13 1.52
N ALA A 95 14.94 -2.48 2.77
CA ALA A 95 13.65 -2.23 3.39
C ALA A 95 13.82 -1.84 4.87
N LYS A 96 12.95 -0.96 5.34
CA LYS A 96 12.75 -0.69 6.76
C LYS A 96 11.37 -1.20 7.15
N TYR A 97 11.29 -1.86 8.30
CA TYR A 97 10.05 -2.32 8.88
C TYR A 97 9.92 -1.81 10.30
N THR A 98 8.71 -1.40 10.67
CA THR A 98 8.28 -1.27 12.07
C THR A 98 7.22 -2.33 12.30
N ILE A 99 7.50 -3.28 13.19
CA ILE A 99 6.69 -4.48 13.38
C ILE A 99 6.12 -4.50 14.78
N SER A 100 4.79 -4.58 14.88
CA SER A 100 4.08 -4.84 16.14
C SER A 100 3.65 -6.30 16.17
N ALA A 101 4.13 -7.06 17.15
CA ALA A 101 3.77 -8.45 17.36
C ALA A 101 3.01 -8.61 18.68
N THR A 102 2.01 -9.51 18.68
CA THR A 102 1.20 -9.83 19.87
C THR A 102 1.13 -11.35 20.02
N ALA A 103 1.49 -11.85 21.17
CA ALA A 103 1.36 -13.26 21.53
C ALA A 103 -0.08 -13.63 21.92
N ALA A 104 -0.40 -14.89 21.91
CA ALA A 104 -1.74 -15.38 22.29
C ALA A 104 -2.12 -15.07 23.75
N ASN A 105 -1.15 -14.91 24.65
CA ASN A 105 -1.36 -14.52 26.05
C ASN A 105 -1.52 -13.00 26.25
N GLY A 106 -1.43 -12.19 25.19
CA GLY A 106 -1.55 -10.74 25.25
C GLY A 106 -0.23 -9.98 25.38
N ASP A 107 0.91 -10.65 25.52
CA ASP A 107 2.22 -9.98 25.49
C ASP A 107 2.42 -9.31 24.14
N THR A 108 3.01 -8.11 24.14
CA THR A 108 3.20 -7.29 22.93
C THR A 108 4.65 -6.87 22.77
N GLN A 109 5.09 -6.72 21.53
CA GLN A 109 6.42 -6.28 21.16
C GLN A 109 6.31 -5.34 19.94
N ILE A 110 7.08 -4.25 19.96
CA ILE A 110 7.33 -3.41 18.79
C ILE A 110 8.83 -3.40 18.48
N THR A 111 9.17 -3.56 17.21
CA THR A 111 10.57 -3.72 16.78
C THR A 111 10.79 -3.02 15.43
N ASP A 112 11.88 -2.27 15.31
CA ASP A 112 12.36 -1.80 14.01
C ASP A 112 13.35 -2.83 13.43
N VAL A 113 13.16 -3.16 12.16
CA VAL A 113 14.03 -4.08 11.41
C VAL A 113 14.48 -3.39 10.12
N TYR A 114 15.78 -3.39 9.88
CA TYR A 114 16.41 -2.91 8.66
C TYR A 114 16.93 -4.10 7.87
N LEU A 115 16.53 -4.23 6.62
CA LEU A 115 16.92 -5.31 5.73
C LEU A 115 17.64 -4.76 4.51
N VAL A 116 18.79 -5.34 4.18
CA VAL A 116 19.58 -5.02 2.98
C VAL A 116 20.00 -6.29 2.27
N HIS A 117 20.29 -6.19 0.97
CA HIS A 117 20.83 -7.30 0.19
C HIS A 117 21.69 -6.82 -0.99
N ASN A 118 22.49 -7.73 -1.52
CA ASN A 118 23.29 -7.53 -2.74
C ASN A 118 22.83 -8.41 -3.93
N GLY A 119 21.65 -9.01 -3.82
CA GLY A 119 21.09 -9.95 -4.82
C GLY A 119 21.41 -11.42 -4.55
N SER A 120 22.51 -11.71 -3.89
CA SER A 120 22.95 -13.09 -3.56
C SER A 120 22.84 -13.39 -2.08
N THR A 121 23.07 -12.40 -1.24
CA THR A 121 22.99 -12.49 0.23
C THR A 121 22.10 -11.38 0.77
N SER A 122 21.49 -11.64 1.91
CA SER A 122 20.70 -10.65 2.64
C SER A 122 21.10 -10.60 4.11
N SER A 123 20.98 -9.45 4.72
CA SER A 123 21.28 -9.20 6.12
C SER A 123 20.19 -8.36 6.76
N ILE A 124 19.98 -8.53 8.05
CA ILE A 124 19.10 -7.68 8.84
C ILE A 124 19.85 -7.08 10.03
N ALA A 125 19.44 -5.88 10.41
CA ALA A 125 19.73 -5.30 11.71
C ALA A 125 18.40 -5.12 12.45
N VAL A 126 18.31 -5.64 13.65
CA VAL A 126 17.19 -5.41 14.55
C VAL A 126 17.56 -4.20 15.41
N GLY A 127 16.79 -3.13 15.25
CA GLY A 127 17.00 -1.86 15.94
C GLY A 127 16.26 -1.78 17.28
N SER A 128 15.53 -0.68 17.48
CA SER A 128 14.75 -0.47 18.70
C SER A 128 13.75 -1.61 18.92
N ASN A 129 13.74 -2.14 20.15
CA ASN A 129 12.84 -3.20 20.56
C ASN A 129 12.26 -2.84 21.93
N ALA A 130 10.92 -2.71 21.98
CA ALA A 130 10.19 -2.55 23.22
C ALA A 130 9.15 -3.66 23.34
N PHE A 131 8.99 -4.21 24.53
CA PHE A 131 7.99 -5.24 24.79
C PHE A 131 7.33 -5.07 26.15
N ALA A 132 6.08 -5.47 26.23
CA ALA A 132 5.32 -5.60 27.47
C ALA A 132 4.97 -7.06 27.65
N GLY A 133 5.56 -7.70 28.68
CA GLY A 133 5.45 -9.13 28.93
C GLY A 133 6.75 -9.69 29.50
N ALA A 134 6.80 -11.01 29.68
CA ALA A 134 7.92 -11.69 30.31
C ALA A 134 9.14 -11.87 29.39
N ALA A 135 8.94 -11.87 28.06
CA ALA A 135 9.98 -12.11 27.06
C ALA A 135 9.60 -11.52 25.70
N ASN A 136 10.55 -11.55 24.75
CA ASN A 136 10.27 -11.21 23.35
C ASN A 136 9.18 -12.12 22.76
N VAL A 137 8.25 -11.53 22.02
CA VAL A 137 7.16 -12.22 21.30
C VAL A 137 7.68 -12.85 20.01
N ALA A 138 8.61 -12.19 19.34
CA ALA A 138 9.10 -12.59 18.03
C ALA A 138 10.61 -12.30 17.86
N THR A 139 11.23 -13.10 16.99
CA THR A 139 12.56 -12.86 16.43
C THR A 139 12.45 -12.82 14.88
N TYR A 140 13.41 -12.16 14.24
CA TYR A 140 13.38 -11.92 12.79
C TYR A 140 14.63 -12.44 12.12
N SER A 141 14.46 -12.90 10.87
CA SER A 141 15.55 -13.34 10.00
C SER A 141 15.23 -13.01 8.54
N THR A 142 16.21 -13.15 7.67
CA THR A 142 16.05 -12.89 6.23
C THR A 142 16.60 -14.05 5.41
N ALA A 143 16.10 -14.20 4.17
CA ALA A 143 16.63 -15.14 3.20
C ALA A 143 16.45 -14.60 1.77
N VAL A 144 17.37 -14.99 0.88
CA VAL A 144 17.19 -14.85 -0.57
C VAL A 144 16.51 -16.11 -1.09
N SER A 145 15.43 -15.97 -1.84
CA SER A 145 14.67 -17.07 -2.43
C SER A 145 14.29 -16.73 -3.87
N GLY A 146 15.03 -17.29 -4.84
CA GLY A 146 14.83 -16.96 -6.25
C GLY A 146 15.04 -15.48 -6.56
N SER A 147 14.01 -14.81 -7.09
CA SER A 147 14.00 -13.37 -7.35
C SER A 147 13.55 -12.53 -6.14
N SER A 148 13.26 -13.16 -4.99
CA SER A 148 12.68 -12.46 -3.84
C SER A 148 13.63 -12.42 -2.65
N ILE A 149 13.58 -11.33 -1.93
CA ILE A 149 14.14 -11.17 -0.58
C ILE A 149 12.99 -11.36 0.40
N GLN A 150 13.18 -12.24 1.37
CA GLN A 150 12.16 -12.59 2.36
C GLN A 150 12.53 -12.06 3.73
N LEU A 151 11.57 -11.42 4.38
CA LEU A 151 11.57 -11.21 5.84
C LEU A 151 10.81 -12.37 6.48
N LYS A 152 11.44 -13.01 7.47
CA LYS A 152 10.84 -14.11 8.23
C LYS A 152 10.72 -13.72 9.69
N ALA A 153 9.63 -14.17 10.32
CA ALA A 153 9.41 -14.05 11.76
C ALA A 153 9.26 -15.44 12.39
N THR A 154 9.77 -15.57 13.60
CA THR A 154 9.61 -16.77 14.44
C THR A 154 9.03 -16.32 15.77
N ALA A 155 7.87 -16.85 16.14
CA ALA A 155 7.21 -16.57 17.40
C ALA A 155 7.88 -17.34 18.56
N ALA A 156 7.93 -16.75 19.73
CA ALA A 156 8.33 -17.47 20.95
C ALA A 156 7.30 -18.54 21.31
N ASN A 157 6.01 -18.28 21.06
CA ASN A 157 4.90 -19.21 21.33
C ASN A 157 3.94 -19.25 20.14
N ALA A 158 3.23 -20.36 19.98
CA ALA A 158 2.25 -20.53 18.90
C ALA A 158 1.10 -19.52 19.01
N GLY A 159 0.49 -19.19 17.85
CA GLY A 159 -0.68 -18.31 17.78
C GLY A 159 -0.39 -16.81 17.87
N ALA A 160 0.87 -16.42 17.74
CA ALA A 160 1.24 -15.00 17.66
C ALA A 160 0.76 -14.38 16.35
N LYS A 161 0.46 -13.08 16.42
CA LYS A 161 0.07 -12.26 15.27
C LYS A 161 0.98 -11.06 15.18
N LEU A 162 1.23 -10.60 13.95
CA LEU A 162 1.96 -9.36 13.74
C LEU A 162 1.27 -8.44 12.73
N ARG A 163 1.59 -7.18 12.84
CA ARG A 163 1.37 -6.13 11.84
C ARG A 163 2.70 -5.52 11.51
N LEU A 164 2.92 -5.23 10.23
CA LEU A 164 4.13 -4.55 9.81
C LEU A 164 3.81 -3.30 9.00
N HIS A 165 4.59 -2.28 9.28
CA HIS A 165 4.70 -1.07 8.49
C HIS A 165 6.01 -1.17 7.72
N LYS A 166 5.98 -1.02 6.40
CA LYS A 166 7.17 -1.24 5.58
C LYS A 166 7.44 -0.06 4.66
N LEU A 167 8.71 0.18 4.45
CA LEU A 167 9.23 1.15 3.51
C LEU A 167 10.33 0.48 2.69
N TYR A 168 10.15 0.41 1.38
CA TYR A 168 11.14 -0.13 0.46
C TYR A 168 11.94 0.98 -0.19
N PHE A 169 13.21 0.71 -0.49
CA PHE A 169 14.11 1.65 -1.14
C PHE A 169 14.66 1.03 -2.43
N THR A 170 14.58 1.81 -3.51
CA THR A 170 15.23 1.53 -4.81
C THR A 170 16.53 2.32 -4.92
N PHE A 171 17.29 2.06 -5.94
CA PHE A 171 18.41 2.92 -6.40
C PHE A 171 18.08 3.54 -7.73
#